data_6dae2f10fdda5350f5af4c6c33ab6d66
#
_entry.id   6dae2f10fdda5350f5af4c6c33ab6d66
#
_cell.length_a   1.000
_cell.length_b   1.000
_cell.length_c   1.000
_cell.angle_alpha   90.00
_cell.angle_beta   90.00
_cell.angle_gamma   90.00
#
_symmetry.space_group_name_H-M   'P 1'
#
loop_
_entity.id
_entity.type
_entity.pdbx_description
1 polymer ?
#
loop_
_entity_poly.entity_id
_entity_poly.type
_entity_poly.pdbx_seq_one_letter_code
_entity_poly.pdbx_strand_id
1 'polypeptide(L)'
;MQLRMVSTLLLWMTALCAATNSFAQPVLEPTRIPPEWIKPQQPFRIAGNLYYVGTYDLSSYLITTPAGHILVNTGLAVSEQTIKKNIKALGFRFKDIKILLTMQAHFDHMGAMAAIQQKTGARFMVDAGDVSVSETGGKTDYETGGLVSQYSPVKVNRILHDKDTISLGDMQLVMLHHPGHTIGSCSFIFEVKDDNRRYKVLLANMPTIITNRKLSAVKGYPDMAKDYAYTLDTMPKIQFDLWLAAHASQFSLHQKRKDGDAYNPAAFADRTDYDKQLANLKAAYLKKLAEEQP
;
A
#
# COMPACT_ATOMS: atom_id res chain seq x y z
N MET A 1 61.47 52.79 26.58
CA MET A 1 61.13 51.76 25.59
C MET A 1 60.11 50.80 26.23
N GLN A 2 58.77 51.06 26.05
CA GLN A 2 57.69 50.33 26.71
C GLN A 2 57.11 49.30 25.72
N LEU A 3 57.20 48.02 26.08
CA LEU A 3 56.54 46.93 25.35
C LEU A 3 55.08 46.88 25.76
N ARG A 4 54.15 47.03 24.78
CA ARG A 4 52.74 46.78 24.94
C ARG A 4 52.46 45.29 24.65
N MET A 5 52.06 44.58 25.69
CA MET A 5 51.47 43.24 25.54
C MET A 5 50.04 43.38 25.02
N VAL A 6 49.75 42.76 23.86
CA VAL A 6 48.37 42.60 23.32
C VAL A 6 47.91 41.24 23.76
N SER A 7 46.91 41.22 24.66
CA SER A 7 46.24 39.99 25.08
C SER A 7 45.08 39.63 24.10
N THR A 8 45.27 38.58 23.36
CA THR A 8 44.21 38.07 22.46
C THR A 8 43.27 37.14 23.25
N LEU A 9 42.06 37.60 23.51
CA LEU A 9 40.99 36.81 24.12
C LEU A 9 40.38 35.89 23.04
N LEU A 10 40.61 34.58 23.14
CA LEU A 10 39.89 33.56 22.33
C LEU A 10 38.54 33.28 22.97
N LEU A 11 37.47 33.75 22.34
CA LEU A 11 36.11 33.35 22.70
C LEU A 11 35.83 31.93 22.13
N TRP A 12 35.70 30.95 23.02
CA TRP A 12 35.16 29.64 22.69
C TRP A 12 33.63 29.72 22.67
N MET A 13 33.04 29.74 21.48
CA MET A 13 31.61 29.50 21.31
C MET A 13 31.33 28.00 21.42
N THR A 14 30.85 27.53 22.56
CA THR A 14 30.28 26.20 22.70
C THR A 14 28.89 26.18 22.05
N ALA A 15 28.78 25.60 20.86
CA ALA A 15 27.50 25.32 20.23
C ALA A 15 26.78 24.22 21.04
N LEU A 16 25.79 24.64 21.82
CA LEU A 16 24.88 23.72 22.53
C LEU A 16 23.96 23.10 21.47
N CYS A 17 24.29 21.89 20.98
CA CYS A 17 23.35 21.07 20.18
C CYS A 17 22.19 20.67 21.10
N ALA A 18 21.10 21.43 21.07
CA ALA A 18 19.86 21.00 21.66
C ALA A 18 19.36 19.76 20.86
N ALA A 19 19.55 18.57 21.40
CA ALA A 19 18.90 17.35 20.94
C ALA A 19 17.40 17.54 21.15
N THR A 20 16.68 17.90 20.12
CA THR A 20 15.22 17.88 20.14
C THR A 20 14.81 16.41 20.25
N ASN A 21 14.44 15.98 21.46
CA ASN A 21 13.74 14.71 21.63
C ASN A 21 12.42 14.81 20.88
N SER A 22 12.40 14.35 19.64
CA SER A 22 11.18 14.16 18.89
C SER A 22 10.43 13.01 19.58
N PHE A 23 9.53 13.34 20.49
CA PHE A 23 8.59 12.35 21.01
C PHE A 23 7.78 11.84 19.83
N ALA A 24 7.94 10.53 19.51
CA ALA A 24 7.10 9.88 18.53
C ALA A 24 5.63 10.10 18.92
N GLN A 25 4.86 10.63 18.01
CA GLN A 25 3.43 10.86 18.29
C GLN A 25 2.74 9.52 18.58
N PRO A 26 1.82 9.47 19.55
CA PRO A 26 1.12 8.23 19.87
C PRO A 26 0.38 7.72 18.64
N VAL A 27 0.51 6.42 18.37
CA VAL A 27 -0.21 5.70 17.31
C VAL A 27 -1.30 4.89 17.98
N LEU A 28 -2.55 5.09 17.57
CA LEU A 28 -3.71 4.32 18.02
C LEU A 28 -4.29 3.56 16.82
N GLU A 29 -3.75 2.39 16.57
CA GLU A 29 -4.32 1.48 15.59
C GLU A 29 -5.72 1.04 16.03
N PRO A 30 -6.72 0.98 15.12
CA PRO A 30 -8.06 0.51 15.46
C PRO A 30 -8.05 -0.88 16.09
N THR A 31 -8.75 -1.05 17.19
CA THR A 31 -8.76 -2.29 17.97
C THR A 31 -9.84 -3.29 17.53
N ARG A 32 -10.89 -2.80 16.88
CA ARG A 32 -11.96 -3.66 16.31
C ARG A 32 -11.60 -4.04 14.87
N ILE A 33 -10.82 -5.11 14.74
CA ILE A 33 -10.37 -5.64 13.47
C ILE A 33 -10.90 -7.07 13.26
N PRO A 34 -11.19 -7.47 12.01
CA PRO A 34 -11.54 -8.86 11.71
C PRO A 34 -10.40 -9.81 12.11
N PRO A 35 -10.69 -10.97 12.75
CA PRO A 35 -9.65 -11.94 13.10
C PRO A 35 -8.81 -12.43 11.91
N GLU A 36 -9.37 -12.43 10.71
CA GLU A 36 -8.73 -12.80 9.46
C GLU A 36 -7.56 -11.88 9.11
N TRP A 37 -7.58 -10.64 9.58
CA TRP A 37 -6.54 -9.65 9.29
C TRP A 37 -5.22 -9.93 10.02
N ILE A 38 -5.28 -10.64 11.15
CA ILE A 38 -4.08 -11.05 11.91
C ILE A 38 -3.77 -12.54 11.79
N LYS A 39 -4.70 -13.33 11.23
CA LYS A 39 -4.51 -14.77 11.05
C LYS A 39 -3.35 -15.03 10.09
N PRO A 40 -2.37 -15.87 10.47
CA PRO A 40 -1.26 -16.22 9.60
C PRO A 40 -1.74 -16.91 8.30
N GLN A 41 -1.07 -16.60 7.19
CA GLN A 41 -1.20 -17.29 5.91
C GLN A 41 0.17 -17.84 5.50
N GLN A 42 0.20 -19.07 4.99
CA GLN A 42 1.41 -19.62 4.39
C GLN A 42 1.76 -18.85 3.11
N PRO A 43 3.01 -18.39 2.95
CA PRO A 43 3.41 -17.69 1.74
C PRO A 43 3.49 -18.66 0.56
N PHE A 44 3.24 -18.16 -0.63
CA PHE A 44 3.30 -18.97 -1.83
C PHE A 44 3.69 -18.15 -3.06
N ARG A 45 4.22 -18.84 -4.07
CA ARG A 45 4.48 -18.27 -5.39
C ARG A 45 3.17 -18.17 -6.18
N ILE A 46 2.87 -16.97 -6.70
CA ILE A 46 1.66 -16.69 -7.50
C ILE A 46 1.95 -16.98 -8.98
N ALA A 47 2.93 -16.27 -9.53
CA ALA A 47 3.41 -16.46 -10.91
C ALA A 47 4.82 -15.87 -11.06
N GLY A 48 5.72 -16.56 -11.73
CA GLY A 48 7.08 -16.07 -11.97
C GLY A 48 7.77 -15.63 -10.68
N ASN A 49 8.13 -14.35 -10.59
CA ASN A 49 8.79 -13.73 -9.46
C ASN A 49 7.84 -12.96 -8.52
N LEU A 50 6.53 -13.22 -8.61
CA LEU A 50 5.50 -12.63 -7.75
C LEU A 50 5.05 -13.63 -6.67
N TYR A 51 5.04 -13.19 -5.41
CA TYR A 51 4.70 -14.01 -4.24
C TYR A 51 3.67 -13.32 -3.34
N TYR A 52 2.81 -14.13 -2.70
CA TYR A 52 1.96 -13.70 -1.59
C TYR A 52 2.73 -13.85 -0.28
N VAL A 53 2.80 -12.77 0.51
CA VAL A 53 3.52 -12.74 1.80
C VAL A 53 2.70 -12.14 2.94
N GLY A 54 1.43 -11.83 2.70
CA GLY A 54 0.51 -11.21 3.66
C GLY A 54 -0.04 -12.14 4.72
N THR A 55 -1.12 -11.70 5.36
CA THR A 55 -1.92 -12.48 6.30
C THR A 55 -3.07 -13.20 5.58
N TYR A 56 -3.98 -13.83 6.32
CA TYR A 56 -5.09 -14.56 5.72
C TYR A 56 -5.97 -13.69 4.83
N ASP A 57 -6.25 -12.42 5.21
CA ASP A 57 -7.05 -11.51 4.37
C ASP A 57 -6.29 -10.27 3.90
N LEU A 58 -5.39 -9.68 4.71
CA LEU A 58 -4.63 -8.51 4.26
C LEU A 58 -3.51 -8.94 3.31
N SER A 59 -3.70 -8.65 2.02
CA SER A 59 -2.76 -9.04 0.98
C SER A 59 -1.51 -8.18 1.03
N SER A 60 -0.34 -8.84 1.05
CA SER A 60 0.95 -8.22 0.80
C SER A 60 1.67 -9.02 -0.28
N TYR A 61 2.25 -8.32 -1.25
CA TYR A 61 2.87 -8.94 -2.43
C TYR A 61 4.36 -8.62 -2.47
N LEU A 62 5.19 -9.66 -2.64
CA LEU A 62 6.61 -9.53 -2.87
C LEU A 62 6.92 -9.80 -4.34
N ILE A 63 7.56 -8.84 -5.00
CA ILE A 63 8.10 -8.99 -6.36
C ILE A 63 9.61 -9.01 -6.25
N THR A 64 10.24 -10.12 -6.66
CA THR A 64 11.68 -10.32 -6.50
C THR A 64 12.44 -10.02 -7.79
N THR A 65 13.60 -9.35 -7.66
CA THR A 65 14.55 -9.13 -8.76
C THR A 65 15.97 -9.33 -8.28
N PRO A 66 16.96 -9.50 -9.17
CA PRO A 66 18.36 -9.52 -8.79
C PRO A 66 18.85 -8.22 -8.12
N ALA A 67 18.19 -7.09 -8.40
CA ALA A 67 18.52 -5.77 -7.82
C ALA A 67 17.86 -5.54 -6.44
N GLY A 68 17.07 -6.48 -5.92
CA GLY A 68 16.31 -6.40 -4.68
C GLY A 68 14.82 -6.66 -4.89
N HIS A 69 14.00 -6.29 -3.92
CA HIS A 69 12.58 -6.64 -3.93
C HIS A 69 11.69 -5.40 -3.84
N ILE A 70 10.50 -5.51 -4.42
CA ILE A 70 9.39 -4.56 -4.24
C ILE A 70 8.38 -5.24 -3.33
N LEU A 71 7.92 -4.55 -2.29
CA LEU A 71 6.84 -5.00 -1.42
C LEU A 71 5.64 -4.06 -1.58
N VAL A 72 4.47 -4.61 -1.88
CA VAL A 72 3.21 -3.89 -2.04
C VAL A 72 2.29 -4.23 -0.88
N ASN A 73 1.80 -3.21 -0.17
CA ASN A 73 1.02 -3.27 1.08
C ASN A 73 1.77 -3.98 2.22
N THR A 74 1.43 -3.62 3.46
CA THR A 74 2.14 -4.13 4.64
C THR A 74 1.21 -4.57 5.78
N GLY A 75 -0.11 -4.59 5.55
CA GLY A 75 -1.07 -4.96 6.57
C GLY A 75 -1.07 -4.02 7.79
N LEU A 76 -1.44 -4.56 8.94
CA LEU A 76 -1.40 -3.91 10.24
C LEU A 76 0.03 -3.80 10.78
N ALA A 77 0.25 -3.04 11.85
CA ALA A 77 1.57 -2.93 12.48
C ALA A 77 2.14 -4.30 12.88
N VAL A 78 1.31 -5.20 13.41
CA VAL A 78 1.69 -6.57 13.79
C VAL A 78 2.06 -7.46 12.58
N SER A 79 1.65 -7.09 11.37
CA SER A 79 1.91 -7.87 10.15
C SER A 79 3.39 -7.88 9.73
N GLU A 80 4.21 -6.95 10.23
CA GLU A 80 5.66 -6.93 9.95
C GLU A 80 6.32 -8.28 10.23
N GLN A 81 6.01 -8.87 11.38
CA GLN A 81 6.57 -10.16 11.81
C GLN A 81 6.18 -11.29 10.83
N THR A 82 4.90 -11.32 10.44
CA THR A 82 4.36 -12.30 9.49
C THR A 82 5.02 -12.14 8.12
N ILE A 83 5.07 -10.92 7.59
CA ILE A 83 5.70 -10.62 6.29
C ILE A 83 7.17 -11.04 6.30
N LYS A 84 7.92 -10.67 7.35
CA LYS A 84 9.33 -11.03 7.49
C LYS A 84 9.54 -12.56 7.55
N LYS A 85 8.70 -13.28 8.32
CA LYS A 85 8.71 -14.74 8.40
C LYS A 85 8.42 -15.37 7.04
N ASN A 86 7.41 -14.86 6.34
CA ASN A 86 6.95 -15.36 5.06
C ASN A 86 8.02 -15.16 3.97
N ILE A 87 8.64 -13.98 3.90
CA ILE A 87 9.74 -13.69 2.98
C ILE A 87 10.91 -14.66 3.23
N LYS A 88 11.27 -14.91 4.50
CA LYS A 88 12.33 -15.85 4.87
C LYS A 88 11.96 -17.29 4.49
N ALA A 89 10.72 -17.70 4.68
CA ALA A 89 10.24 -19.05 4.32
C ALA A 89 10.31 -19.33 2.81
N LEU A 90 10.20 -18.29 1.99
CA LEU A 90 10.39 -18.35 0.54
C LEU A 90 11.88 -18.32 0.11
N GLY A 91 12.82 -18.24 1.07
CA GLY A 91 14.26 -18.20 0.79
C GLY A 91 14.82 -16.80 0.50
N PHE A 92 14.02 -15.73 0.65
CA PHE A 92 14.46 -14.36 0.38
C PHE A 92 14.89 -13.63 1.66
N ARG A 93 15.68 -12.57 1.50
CA ARG A 93 16.12 -11.75 2.63
C ARG A 93 15.25 -10.50 2.74
N PHE A 94 14.67 -10.29 3.92
CA PHE A 94 13.85 -9.11 4.22
C PHE A 94 14.57 -7.76 3.97
N LYS A 95 15.89 -7.72 4.20
CA LYS A 95 16.72 -6.51 3.96
C LYS A 95 16.91 -6.18 2.47
N ASP A 96 16.56 -7.09 1.57
CA ASP A 96 16.64 -6.84 0.13
C ASP A 96 15.41 -6.13 -0.42
N ILE A 97 14.42 -5.79 0.40
CA ILE A 97 13.35 -4.87 0.03
C ILE A 97 13.95 -3.49 -0.24
N LYS A 98 13.78 -2.98 -1.45
CA LYS A 98 14.30 -1.69 -1.94
C LYS A 98 13.22 -0.68 -2.22
N ILE A 99 12.02 -1.15 -2.56
CA ILE A 99 10.87 -0.31 -2.85
C ILE A 99 9.67 -0.82 -2.02
N LEU A 100 8.97 0.13 -1.43
CA LEU A 100 7.70 -0.06 -0.75
C LEU A 100 6.62 0.69 -1.52
N LEU A 101 5.50 0.01 -1.77
CA LEU A 101 4.31 0.57 -2.42
C LEU A 101 3.08 0.30 -1.56
N THR A 102 2.09 1.15 -1.68
CA THR A 102 0.74 0.88 -1.16
C THR A 102 -0.29 1.09 -2.25
N MET A 103 -1.40 0.38 -2.15
CA MET A 103 -2.54 0.56 -3.05
C MET A 103 -3.52 1.61 -2.51
N GLN A 104 -3.43 1.94 -1.21
CA GLN A 104 -4.20 2.95 -0.50
C GLN A 104 -3.56 3.25 0.85
N ALA A 105 -3.77 4.43 1.42
CA ALA A 105 -3.09 4.85 2.65
C ALA A 105 -3.89 4.59 3.94
N HIS A 106 -4.78 3.59 3.98
CA HIS A 106 -5.43 3.16 5.22
C HIS A 106 -4.53 2.26 6.08
N PHE A 107 -4.83 2.21 7.37
CA PHE A 107 -4.00 1.55 8.40
C PHE A 107 -3.82 0.04 8.16
N ASP A 108 -4.79 -0.62 7.55
CA ASP A 108 -4.75 -2.05 7.20
C ASP A 108 -3.88 -2.37 5.97
N HIS A 109 -3.32 -1.35 5.31
CA HIS A 109 -2.32 -1.47 4.24
C HIS A 109 -0.99 -0.82 4.63
N MET A 110 -1.01 0.12 5.57
CA MET A 110 0.14 0.95 5.93
C MET A 110 0.74 0.63 7.32
N GLY A 111 0.07 -0.19 8.13
CA GLY A 111 0.41 -0.37 9.54
C GLY A 111 1.87 -0.73 9.80
N ALA A 112 2.44 -1.66 9.04
CA ALA A 112 3.86 -2.03 9.17
C ALA A 112 4.81 -1.22 8.26
N MET A 113 4.33 -0.29 7.43
CA MET A 113 5.11 0.38 6.39
C MET A 113 6.33 1.13 6.95
N ALA A 114 6.14 1.96 7.97
CA ALA A 114 7.21 2.74 8.60
C ALA A 114 8.29 1.83 9.22
N ALA A 115 7.88 0.78 9.92
CA ALA A 115 8.81 -0.17 10.54
C ALA A 115 9.64 -0.93 9.51
N ILE A 116 9.01 -1.33 8.40
CA ILE A 116 9.72 -1.99 7.29
C ILE A 116 10.67 -1.00 6.60
N GLN A 117 10.22 0.23 6.33
CA GLN A 117 11.06 1.28 5.76
C GLN A 117 12.31 1.52 6.62
N GLN A 118 12.15 1.67 7.92
CA GLN A 118 13.25 1.89 8.86
C GLN A 118 14.26 0.72 8.87
N LYS A 119 13.76 -0.53 8.86
CA LYS A 119 14.61 -1.72 8.96
C LYS A 119 15.34 -2.06 7.66
N THR A 120 14.79 -1.69 6.50
CA THR A 120 15.31 -2.07 5.19
C THR A 120 16.01 -0.93 4.46
N GLY A 121 15.68 0.33 4.80
CA GLY A 121 16.08 1.52 4.04
C GLY A 121 15.36 1.64 2.70
N ALA A 122 14.26 0.90 2.50
CA ALA A 122 13.49 0.91 1.27
C ALA A 122 12.86 2.29 0.99
N ARG A 123 12.76 2.63 -0.30
CA ARG A 123 12.11 3.86 -0.75
C ARG A 123 10.60 3.64 -0.83
N PHE A 124 9.84 4.40 -0.05
CA PHE A 124 8.39 4.41 -0.13
C PHE A 124 7.91 5.34 -1.24
N MET A 125 7.05 4.83 -2.11
CA MET A 125 6.44 5.57 -3.21
C MET A 125 4.92 5.40 -3.12
N VAL A 126 4.19 6.51 -3.28
CA VAL A 126 2.74 6.57 -3.09
C VAL A 126 2.10 7.51 -4.11
N ASP A 127 0.85 7.27 -4.45
CA ASP A 127 0.04 8.18 -5.27
C ASP A 127 -0.06 9.56 -4.63
N ALA A 128 -0.07 10.62 -5.45
CA ALA A 128 -0.10 12.01 -5.02
C ALA A 128 -1.27 12.31 -4.05
N GLY A 129 -2.42 11.66 -4.24
CA GLY A 129 -3.61 11.84 -3.40
C GLY A 129 -3.46 11.32 -1.97
N ASP A 130 -2.57 10.35 -1.75
CA ASP A 130 -2.37 9.71 -0.44
C ASP A 130 -1.08 10.16 0.28
N VAL A 131 -0.34 11.15 -0.25
CA VAL A 131 0.90 11.67 0.36
C VAL A 131 0.65 12.18 1.78
N SER A 132 -0.30 13.11 1.94
CA SER A 132 -0.60 13.72 3.24
C SER A 132 -1.08 12.68 4.27
N VAL A 133 -1.92 11.74 3.85
CA VAL A 133 -2.42 10.66 4.71
C VAL A 133 -1.26 9.78 5.17
N SER A 134 -0.34 9.43 4.28
CA SER A 134 0.84 8.62 4.58
C SER A 134 1.80 9.31 5.56
N GLU A 135 2.11 10.60 5.34
CA GLU A 135 3.07 11.36 6.15
C GLU A 135 2.49 11.79 7.51
N THR A 136 1.17 11.77 7.66
CA THR A 136 0.50 12.05 8.93
C THR A 136 0.06 10.79 9.68
N GLY A 137 0.30 9.59 9.12
CA GLY A 137 -0.11 8.33 9.73
C GLY A 137 -1.62 8.17 9.79
N GLY A 138 -2.34 8.63 8.76
CA GLY A 138 -3.79 8.54 8.65
C GLY A 138 -4.58 9.72 9.21
N LYS A 139 -3.95 10.73 9.84
CA LYS A 139 -4.68 11.85 10.47
C LYS A 139 -5.50 12.67 9.49
N THR A 140 -5.01 12.84 8.29
CA THR A 140 -5.66 13.66 7.25
C THR A 140 -6.61 12.86 6.37
N ASP A 141 -6.85 11.59 6.67
CA ASP A 141 -7.83 10.79 5.96
C ASP A 141 -9.25 11.35 6.14
N TYR A 142 -10.03 11.33 5.08
CA TYR A 142 -11.37 11.93 5.06
C TYR A 142 -12.40 11.19 5.91
N GLU A 143 -12.24 9.88 6.10
CA GLU A 143 -13.21 9.03 6.83
C GLU A 143 -12.70 8.67 8.21
N THR A 144 -11.48 8.20 8.30
CA THR A 144 -10.90 7.66 9.51
C THR A 144 -9.94 8.62 10.21
N GLY A 145 -9.65 9.77 9.58
CA GLY A 145 -8.74 10.80 10.10
C GLY A 145 -9.20 11.41 11.41
N GLY A 146 -8.26 12.02 12.13
CA GLY A 146 -8.54 12.63 13.43
C GLY A 146 -7.29 13.19 14.11
N LEU A 147 -7.35 13.35 15.44
CA LEU A 147 -6.26 13.94 16.21
C LEU A 147 -5.06 13.03 16.40
N VAL A 148 -5.23 11.72 16.25
CA VAL A 148 -4.20 10.71 16.53
C VAL A 148 -3.90 9.90 15.28
N SER A 149 -2.62 9.57 15.08
CA SER A 149 -2.20 8.70 13.98
C SER A 149 -2.72 7.28 14.19
N GLN A 150 -3.21 6.64 13.13
CA GLN A 150 -3.66 5.24 13.13
C GLN A 150 -2.52 4.26 12.85
N TYR A 151 -1.46 4.73 12.21
CA TYR A 151 -0.21 4.02 11.96
C TYR A 151 0.95 5.00 12.05
N SER A 152 2.17 4.49 12.16
CA SER A 152 3.37 5.34 12.22
C SER A 152 3.52 6.11 10.90
N PRO A 153 3.69 7.44 10.94
CA PRO A 153 3.97 8.26 9.76
C PRO A 153 5.10 7.69 8.92
N VAL A 154 4.94 7.71 7.60
CA VAL A 154 5.89 7.14 6.65
C VAL A 154 6.51 8.24 5.81
N LYS A 155 7.84 8.24 5.69
CA LYS A 155 8.54 9.20 4.82
C LYS A 155 8.30 8.85 3.35
N VAL A 156 7.66 9.74 2.61
CA VAL A 156 7.50 9.60 1.16
C VAL A 156 8.81 9.93 0.45
N ASN A 157 9.29 9.02 -0.39
CA ASN A 157 10.53 9.17 -1.16
C ASN A 157 10.27 9.50 -2.63
N ARG A 158 9.10 9.13 -3.15
CA ARG A 158 8.65 9.48 -4.50
C ARG A 158 7.12 9.58 -4.53
N ILE A 159 6.63 10.68 -5.06
CA ILE A 159 5.21 10.87 -5.38
C ILE A 159 4.96 10.25 -6.76
N LEU A 160 3.88 9.49 -6.89
CA LEU A 160 3.47 8.87 -8.13
C LEU A 160 2.22 9.55 -8.68
N HIS A 161 2.14 9.62 -10.00
CA HIS A 161 0.98 10.07 -10.76
C HIS A 161 0.50 8.97 -11.70
N ASP A 162 -0.72 9.10 -12.21
CA ASP A 162 -1.29 8.11 -13.12
C ASP A 162 -0.33 7.77 -14.28
N LYS A 163 -0.16 6.47 -14.52
CA LYS A 163 0.75 5.87 -15.51
C LYS A 163 2.24 6.03 -15.23
N ASP A 164 2.63 6.52 -14.06
CA ASP A 164 4.03 6.48 -13.66
C ASP A 164 4.56 5.05 -13.62
N THR A 165 5.78 4.89 -14.10
CA THR A 165 6.51 3.62 -14.07
C THR A 165 7.44 3.56 -12.87
N ILE A 166 7.37 2.46 -12.12
CA ILE A 166 8.26 2.10 -11.02
C ILE A 166 9.20 1.01 -11.52
N SER A 167 10.51 1.23 -11.46
CA SER A 167 11.52 0.29 -11.97
C SER A 167 12.46 -0.18 -10.87
N LEU A 168 12.75 -1.50 -10.86
CA LEU A 168 13.79 -2.11 -10.02
C LEU A 168 14.42 -3.28 -10.80
N GLY A 169 15.69 -3.14 -11.19
CA GLY A 169 16.32 -4.09 -12.10
C GLY A 169 15.59 -4.15 -13.45
N ASP A 170 15.22 -5.33 -13.86
CA ASP A 170 14.45 -5.60 -15.07
C ASP A 170 12.92 -5.52 -14.90
N MET A 171 12.47 -5.30 -13.64
CA MET A 171 11.05 -5.21 -13.31
C MET A 171 10.53 -3.78 -13.50
N GLN A 172 9.37 -3.66 -14.14
CA GLN A 172 8.64 -2.41 -14.33
C GLN A 172 7.18 -2.61 -13.95
N LEU A 173 6.68 -1.74 -13.04
CA LEU A 173 5.27 -1.66 -12.69
C LEU A 173 4.73 -0.31 -13.15
N VAL A 174 3.55 -0.29 -13.74
CA VAL A 174 2.82 0.94 -14.04
C VAL A 174 1.74 1.12 -12.98
N MET A 175 1.74 2.28 -12.32
CA MET A 175 0.68 2.69 -11.40
C MET A 175 -0.51 3.21 -12.21
N LEU A 176 -1.71 2.79 -11.82
CA LEU A 176 -2.99 3.25 -12.37
C LEU A 176 -3.77 3.92 -11.25
N HIS A 177 -4.05 5.21 -11.42
CA HIS A 177 -4.83 5.99 -10.46
C HIS A 177 -6.30 5.56 -10.49
N HIS A 178 -6.81 5.03 -9.38
CA HIS A 178 -8.18 4.53 -9.21
C HIS A 178 -8.80 5.13 -7.94
N PRO A 179 -9.04 6.45 -7.89
CA PRO A 179 -9.49 7.15 -6.71
C PRO A 179 -10.95 6.81 -6.36
N GLY A 180 -11.36 7.15 -5.14
CA GLY A 180 -12.69 6.92 -4.61
C GLY A 180 -12.66 6.33 -3.21
N HIS A 181 -12.01 5.17 -3.04
CA HIS A 181 -11.83 4.56 -1.72
C HIS A 181 -10.89 5.40 -0.82
N THR A 182 -9.76 5.85 -1.36
CA THR A 182 -9.01 7.03 -0.91
C THR A 182 -8.79 7.96 -2.09
N ILE A 183 -8.31 9.18 -1.84
CA ILE A 183 -7.97 10.14 -2.90
C ILE A 183 -6.83 9.58 -3.77
N GLY A 184 -5.87 8.86 -3.17
CA GLY A 184 -4.72 8.27 -3.83
C GLY A 184 -4.81 6.76 -4.03
N SER A 185 -6.01 6.18 -3.96
CA SER A 185 -6.19 4.76 -4.30
C SER A 185 -5.67 4.44 -5.68
N CYS A 186 -4.88 3.38 -5.80
CA CYS A 186 -4.25 3.01 -7.05
C CYS A 186 -4.10 1.49 -7.21
N SER A 187 -3.97 1.06 -8.44
CA SER A 187 -3.66 -0.33 -8.82
C SER A 187 -2.30 -0.38 -9.51
N PHE A 188 -1.69 -1.56 -9.57
CA PHE A 188 -0.42 -1.76 -10.28
C PHE A 188 -0.59 -2.81 -11.36
N ILE A 189 -0.09 -2.51 -12.56
CA ILE A 189 -0.08 -3.45 -13.67
C ILE A 189 1.36 -3.67 -14.14
N PHE A 190 1.74 -4.93 -14.37
CA PHE A 190 3.09 -5.31 -14.74
C PHE A 190 3.12 -6.70 -15.37
N GLU A 191 4.26 -7.06 -15.95
CA GLU A 191 4.48 -8.40 -16.49
C GLU A 191 5.43 -9.21 -15.59
N VAL A 192 5.11 -10.48 -15.38
CA VAL A 192 6.02 -11.45 -14.79
C VAL A 192 6.36 -12.53 -15.82
N LYS A 193 7.64 -12.91 -15.86
CA LYS A 193 8.10 -14.04 -16.67
C LYS A 193 7.99 -15.32 -15.84
N ASP A 194 7.33 -16.33 -16.38
CA ASP A 194 7.18 -17.64 -15.76
C ASP A 194 7.51 -18.71 -16.80
N ASP A 195 8.47 -19.54 -16.49
CA ASP A 195 8.99 -20.58 -17.39
C ASP A 195 8.96 -20.16 -18.88
N ASN A 196 7.93 -20.60 -19.62
CA ASN A 196 7.83 -20.40 -21.07
C ASN A 196 6.81 -19.30 -21.48
N ARG A 197 6.21 -18.58 -20.53
CA ARG A 197 5.24 -17.51 -20.84
C ARG A 197 5.41 -16.29 -19.95
N ARG A 198 4.85 -15.19 -20.41
CA ARG A 198 4.66 -13.97 -19.60
C ARG A 198 3.21 -13.88 -19.17
N TYR A 199 2.99 -13.39 -17.97
CA TYR A 199 1.67 -13.01 -17.47
C TYR A 199 1.63 -11.53 -17.22
N LYS A 200 0.62 -10.86 -17.77
CA LYS A 200 0.27 -9.51 -17.39
C LYS A 200 -0.58 -9.56 -16.13
N VAL A 201 -0.07 -9.03 -15.03
CA VAL A 201 -0.66 -9.10 -13.70
C VAL A 201 -1.25 -7.76 -13.32
N LEU A 202 -2.49 -7.76 -12.81
CA LEU A 202 -3.13 -6.62 -12.18
C LEU A 202 -3.22 -6.85 -10.67
N LEU A 203 -2.59 -5.98 -9.87
CA LEU A 203 -2.92 -5.81 -8.45
C LEU A 203 -3.98 -4.71 -8.36
N ALA A 204 -5.23 -5.10 -8.18
CA ALA A 204 -6.38 -4.22 -8.22
C ALA A 204 -6.72 -3.68 -6.83
N ASN A 205 -6.82 -2.37 -6.67
CA ASN A 205 -7.47 -1.79 -5.50
C ASN A 205 -8.97 -1.68 -5.76
N MET A 206 -9.74 -2.56 -5.14
CA MET A 206 -11.19 -2.62 -5.36
C MET A 206 -11.88 -1.43 -4.71
N PRO A 207 -12.68 -0.63 -5.45
CA PRO A 207 -13.25 0.63 -4.98
C PRO A 207 -14.46 0.42 -4.05
N THR A 208 -14.22 -0.16 -2.86
CA THR A 208 -15.25 -0.34 -1.83
C THR A 208 -15.62 1.00 -1.20
N ILE A 209 -16.91 1.19 -0.90
CA ILE A 209 -17.41 2.41 -0.24
C ILE A 209 -17.46 2.16 1.25
N ILE A 210 -16.68 2.94 2.02
CA ILE A 210 -16.60 2.81 3.48
C ILE A 210 -17.36 3.92 4.24
N THR A 211 -17.70 5.03 3.58
CA THR A 211 -18.41 6.14 4.23
C THR A 211 -19.91 5.94 4.28
N ASN A 212 -20.52 6.29 5.41
CA ASN A 212 -21.98 6.39 5.56
C ASN A 212 -22.54 7.76 5.14
N ARG A 213 -21.68 8.74 4.87
CA ARG A 213 -22.07 10.09 4.42
C ARG A 213 -22.50 10.07 2.95
N LYS A 214 -23.19 11.13 2.53
CA LYS A 214 -23.42 11.35 1.09
C LYS A 214 -22.08 11.52 0.38
N LEU A 215 -21.87 10.87 -0.75
CA LEU A 215 -20.60 10.95 -1.51
C LEU A 215 -20.33 12.39 -1.99
N SER A 216 -21.40 13.15 -2.26
CA SER A 216 -21.33 14.57 -2.66
C SER A 216 -21.01 15.53 -1.51
N ALA A 217 -21.04 15.07 -0.24
CA ALA A 217 -20.92 15.93 0.93
C ALA A 217 -19.81 15.49 1.90
N VAL A 218 -18.84 14.70 1.45
CA VAL A 218 -17.71 14.26 2.28
C VAL A 218 -16.72 15.40 2.43
N LYS A 219 -16.64 15.95 3.66
CA LYS A 219 -15.67 17.00 3.97
C LYS A 219 -14.24 16.42 3.82
N GLY A 220 -13.40 17.10 3.07
CA GLY A 220 -12.03 16.67 2.78
C GLY A 220 -11.90 15.80 1.52
N TYR A 221 -13.04 15.39 0.92
CA TYR A 221 -13.04 14.66 -0.36
C TYR A 221 -14.25 15.07 -1.24
N PRO A 222 -14.26 16.31 -1.77
CA PRO A 222 -15.42 16.87 -2.51
C PRO A 222 -15.67 16.15 -3.85
N ASP A 223 -14.65 15.60 -4.49
CA ASP A 223 -14.74 14.91 -5.79
C ASP A 223 -15.07 13.41 -5.66
N MET A 224 -15.34 12.89 -4.47
CA MET A 224 -15.48 11.46 -4.19
C MET A 224 -16.46 10.75 -5.16
N ALA A 225 -17.65 11.31 -5.37
CA ALA A 225 -18.63 10.70 -6.26
C ALA A 225 -18.12 10.60 -7.71
N LYS A 226 -17.44 11.64 -8.19
CA LYS A 226 -16.82 11.71 -9.52
C LYS A 226 -15.69 10.69 -9.66
N ASP A 227 -14.88 10.55 -8.63
CA ASP A 227 -13.73 9.65 -8.60
C ASP A 227 -14.15 8.18 -8.59
N TYR A 228 -15.19 7.83 -7.80
CA TYR A 228 -15.80 6.50 -7.90
C TYR A 228 -16.35 6.22 -9.30
N ALA A 229 -17.05 7.21 -9.92
CA ALA A 229 -17.56 7.05 -11.29
C ALA A 229 -16.42 6.77 -12.29
N TYR A 230 -15.35 7.56 -12.22
CA TYR A 230 -14.15 7.37 -13.06
C TYR A 230 -13.55 5.98 -12.87
N THR A 231 -13.31 5.57 -11.64
CA THR A 231 -12.69 4.27 -11.31
C THR A 231 -13.56 3.11 -11.78
N LEU A 232 -14.87 3.15 -11.52
CA LEU A 232 -15.81 2.11 -11.92
C LEU A 232 -16.06 2.08 -13.44
N ASP A 233 -15.71 3.12 -14.18
CA ASP A 233 -15.74 3.15 -15.64
C ASP A 233 -14.43 2.65 -16.26
N THR A 234 -13.29 2.90 -15.62
CA THR A 234 -11.97 2.59 -16.18
C THR A 234 -11.48 1.19 -15.85
N MET A 235 -11.67 0.71 -14.62
CA MET A 235 -11.21 -0.62 -14.20
C MET A 235 -11.72 -1.78 -15.07
N PRO A 236 -13.00 -1.83 -15.52
CA PRO A 236 -13.48 -2.90 -16.38
C PRO A 236 -12.76 -3.01 -17.74
N LYS A 237 -12.11 -1.94 -18.18
CA LYS A 237 -11.41 -1.86 -19.48
C LYS A 237 -9.97 -2.38 -19.43
N ILE A 238 -9.44 -2.64 -18.22
CA ILE A 238 -8.05 -3.10 -18.04
C ILE A 238 -7.93 -4.54 -18.57
N GLN A 239 -6.90 -4.76 -19.39
CA GLN A 239 -6.55 -6.08 -19.89
C GLN A 239 -5.43 -6.69 -19.06
N PHE A 240 -5.63 -7.90 -18.57
CA PHE A 240 -4.68 -8.67 -17.77
C PHE A 240 -4.85 -10.17 -18.01
N ASP A 241 -3.85 -10.96 -17.65
CA ASP A 241 -3.92 -12.43 -17.61
C ASP A 241 -4.28 -12.92 -16.21
N LEU A 242 -3.74 -12.26 -15.18
CA LEU A 242 -3.95 -12.62 -13.77
C LEU A 242 -4.38 -11.37 -12.99
N TRP A 243 -5.26 -11.54 -12.00
CA TRP A 243 -5.62 -10.46 -11.10
C TRP A 243 -5.63 -10.89 -9.63
N LEU A 244 -5.29 -9.94 -8.79
CA LEU A 244 -5.22 -10.05 -7.35
C LEU A 244 -5.71 -8.72 -6.77
N ALA A 245 -6.05 -8.69 -5.48
CA ALA A 245 -6.57 -7.47 -4.86
C ALA A 245 -5.92 -7.19 -3.49
N ALA A 246 -6.24 -6.03 -2.93
CA ALA A 246 -5.70 -5.56 -1.66
C ALA A 246 -6.12 -6.42 -0.46
N HIS A 247 -7.28 -7.10 -0.55
CA HIS A 247 -7.74 -8.12 0.41
C HIS A 247 -7.92 -9.47 -0.30
N ALA A 248 -7.54 -10.55 0.37
CA ALA A 248 -7.68 -11.91 -0.16
C ALA A 248 -9.15 -12.29 -0.44
N SER A 249 -10.07 -11.80 0.38
CA SER A 249 -11.51 -11.97 0.20
C SER A 249 -12.04 -11.31 -1.08
N GLN A 250 -11.45 -10.19 -1.53
CA GLN A 250 -11.88 -9.46 -2.71
C GLN A 250 -11.63 -10.20 -4.03
N PHE A 251 -10.67 -11.14 -4.07
CA PHE A 251 -10.39 -11.95 -5.25
C PHE A 251 -10.56 -13.46 -4.99
N SER A 252 -11.32 -13.79 -3.95
CA SER A 252 -11.69 -15.18 -3.62
C SER A 252 -10.49 -16.12 -3.42
N LEU A 253 -9.37 -15.61 -2.83
CA LEU A 253 -8.12 -16.37 -2.68
C LEU A 253 -8.34 -17.77 -2.12
N HIS A 254 -9.06 -17.87 -1.00
CA HIS A 254 -9.24 -19.13 -0.27
C HIS A 254 -10.20 -20.12 -0.94
N GLN A 255 -10.89 -19.70 -1.99
CA GLN A 255 -11.66 -20.57 -2.89
C GLN A 255 -10.80 -21.06 -4.05
N LYS A 256 -9.92 -20.19 -4.57
CA LYS A 256 -9.03 -20.45 -5.70
C LYS A 256 -7.80 -21.28 -5.32
N ARG A 257 -7.36 -21.19 -4.04
CA ARG A 257 -6.15 -21.84 -3.55
C ARG A 257 -6.27 -22.22 -2.06
N LYS A 258 -5.77 -23.42 -1.74
CA LYS A 258 -5.60 -23.92 -0.37
C LYS A 258 -4.12 -24.04 -0.02
N ASP A 259 -3.81 -24.06 1.29
CA ASP A 259 -2.45 -24.35 1.74
C ASP A 259 -2.05 -25.76 1.30
N GLY A 260 -0.85 -25.88 0.75
CA GLY A 260 -0.33 -27.14 0.20
C GLY A 260 -0.68 -27.40 -1.26
N ASP A 261 -1.53 -26.59 -1.90
CA ASP A 261 -1.79 -26.75 -3.33
C ASP A 261 -0.52 -26.56 -4.16
N ALA A 262 -0.42 -27.32 -5.24
CA ALA A 262 0.64 -27.17 -6.22
C ALA A 262 0.64 -25.78 -6.86
N TYR A 263 1.78 -25.37 -7.39
CA TYR A 263 1.93 -24.12 -8.11
C TYR A 263 1.00 -24.07 -9.32
N ASN A 264 0.09 -23.09 -9.36
CA ASN A 264 -0.90 -22.94 -10.43
C ASN A 264 -1.27 -21.46 -10.64
N PRO A 265 -0.56 -20.72 -11.49
CA PRO A 265 -0.91 -19.35 -11.82
C PRO A 265 -2.32 -19.19 -12.40
N ALA A 266 -2.81 -20.18 -13.14
CA ALA A 266 -4.12 -20.12 -13.77
C ALA A 266 -5.30 -19.98 -12.78
N ALA A 267 -5.10 -20.33 -11.51
CA ALA A 267 -6.08 -20.10 -10.46
C ALA A 267 -6.44 -18.60 -10.31
N PHE A 268 -5.58 -17.69 -10.74
CA PHE A 268 -5.76 -16.24 -10.65
C PHE A 268 -6.18 -15.59 -11.99
N ALA A 269 -6.51 -16.38 -13.02
CA ALA A 269 -6.89 -15.91 -14.35
C ALA A 269 -8.38 -15.64 -14.53
N ASP A 270 -9.18 -15.66 -13.45
CA ASP A 270 -10.64 -15.57 -13.49
C ASP A 270 -11.13 -14.14 -13.74
N ARG A 271 -11.26 -13.77 -15.01
CA ARG A 271 -11.82 -12.51 -15.46
C ARG A 271 -13.28 -12.34 -15.04
N THR A 272 -14.05 -13.43 -15.03
CA THR A 272 -15.48 -13.40 -14.67
C THR A 272 -15.67 -12.97 -13.22
N ASP A 273 -14.83 -13.46 -12.29
CA ASP A 273 -14.88 -13.05 -10.89
C ASP A 273 -14.54 -11.55 -10.75
N TYR A 274 -13.51 -11.06 -11.45
CA TYR A 274 -13.16 -9.63 -11.46
C TYR A 274 -14.33 -8.76 -11.94
N ASP A 275 -14.93 -9.09 -13.08
CA ASP A 275 -16.03 -8.32 -13.65
C ASP A 275 -17.27 -8.34 -12.75
N LYS A 276 -17.57 -9.49 -12.11
CA LYS A 276 -18.64 -9.62 -11.12
C LYS A 276 -18.41 -8.73 -9.89
N GLN A 277 -17.19 -8.71 -9.35
CA GLN A 277 -16.86 -7.86 -8.21
C GLN A 277 -17.05 -6.38 -8.57
N LEU A 278 -16.56 -5.94 -9.72
CA LEU A 278 -16.76 -4.56 -10.18
C LEU A 278 -18.22 -4.21 -10.44
N ALA A 279 -19.00 -5.13 -11.00
CA ALA A 279 -20.43 -4.94 -11.22
C ALA A 279 -21.18 -4.75 -9.89
N ASN A 280 -20.86 -5.54 -8.87
CA ASN A 280 -21.42 -5.41 -7.52
C ASN A 280 -21.07 -4.05 -6.89
N LEU A 281 -19.81 -3.60 -7.01
CA LEU A 281 -19.35 -2.32 -6.50
C LEU A 281 -20.01 -1.14 -7.24
N LYS A 282 -20.19 -1.28 -8.56
CA LYS A 282 -20.92 -0.27 -9.35
C LYS A 282 -22.40 -0.19 -8.94
N ALA A 283 -23.04 -1.33 -8.67
CA ALA A 283 -24.42 -1.35 -8.17
C ALA A 283 -24.53 -0.67 -6.79
N ALA A 284 -23.58 -0.94 -5.88
CA ALA A 284 -23.52 -0.29 -4.57
C ALA A 284 -23.33 1.23 -4.70
N TYR A 285 -22.43 1.68 -5.59
CA TYR A 285 -22.22 3.09 -5.89
C TYR A 285 -23.50 3.78 -6.42
N LEU A 286 -24.16 3.18 -7.41
CA LEU A 286 -25.39 3.74 -7.98
C LEU A 286 -26.54 3.78 -6.97
N LYS A 287 -26.68 2.75 -6.13
CA LYS A 287 -27.63 2.75 -5.02
C LYS A 287 -27.36 3.91 -4.07
N LYS A 288 -26.11 4.11 -3.66
CA LYS A 288 -25.75 5.19 -2.75
C LYS A 288 -26.02 6.59 -3.35
N LEU A 289 -25.75 6.78 -4.64
CA LEU A 289 -26.11 8.03 -5.32
C LEU A 289 -27.64 8.26 -5.38
N ALA A 290 -28.43 7.19 -5.61
CA ALA A 290 -29.88 7.31 -5.62
C ALA A 290 -30.46 7.70 -4.25
N GLU A 291 -29.85 7.22 -3.15
CA GLU A 291 -30.20 7.59 -1.77
C GLU A 291 -29.85 9.05 -1.43
N GLU A 292 -29.01 9.70 -2.24
CA GLU A 292 -28.59 11.12 -2.03
C GLU A 292 -29.53 12.11 -2.70
N GLN A 293 -30.35 11.67 -3.66
CA GLN A 293 -31.34 12.50 -4.32
C GLN A 293 -32.49 12.83 -3.37
N PRO A 294 -33.04 14.06 -3.43
CA PRO A 294 -34.12 14.49 -2.55
C PRO A 294 -35.43 13.74 -2.81
#